data_6f18655dba0647c3b9461621a1c71c5c
#
_entry.id   6f18655dba0647c3b9461621a1c71c5c
#
_cell.length_a   1.000
_cell.length_b   1.000
_cell.length_c   1.000
_cell.angle_alpha   90.00
_cell.angle_beta   90.00
_cell.angle_gamma   90.00
#
_symmetry.space_group_name_H-M   'P 1'
#
loop_
_entity.id
_entity.type
_entity.pdbx_description
1 polymer ?
#
loop_
_entity_poly.entity_id
_entity_poly.type
_entity_poly.pdbx_seq_one_letter_code
_entity_poly.pdbx_strand_id
1 'polypeptide(L)'
;GGEVLTLADPTGKILDKVVLPEIPTNVSYGRSIGREGFFYYDTATAGAQNGNDTFLGYADAPELTLQPGKHYGTVTAGFTIPANTTVYYTTDGSTPTQDKGCLYTGQDITFTHTTTLRARAFPANPLYKASTVTTGTYLMETYYTTPIVCITVDPDELWNEENGMLAAGPNIDKSGGIPFKNTIYRKYGKTPREGYMEYYDVDGTQLISQGIAIGLIGNYSLDMPQKSMKLRAKSLYGSK
;
A
#
# COMPACT_ATOMS: atom_id res chain seq x y z
N GLY A 1 0.68 -11.95 14.84
CA GLY A 1 1.42 -11.40 16.00
C GLY A 1 0.90 -11.96 17.31
N GLY A 2 1.64 -11.76 18.40
CA GLY A 2 1.28 -12.29 19.72
C GLY A 2 1.82 -13.70 19.98
N GLU A 3 2.56 -14.29 19.06
CA GLU A 3 3.24 -15.56 19.25
C GLU A 3 4.38 -15.45 20.26
N VAL A 4 4.62 -16.54 21.00
CA VAL A 4 5.71 -16.60 21.98
C VAL A 4 6.77 -17.58 21.50
N LEU A 5 7.99 -17.10 21.30
CA LEU A 5 9.16 -17.94 21.10
C LEU A 5 9.83 -18.20 22.43
N THR A 6 10.13 -19.46 22.70
CA THR A 6 10.79 -19.88 23.92
C THR A 6 11.98 -20.76 23.58
N LEU A 7 13.14 -20.41 24.08
CA LEU A 7 14.34 -21.26 24.07
C LEU A 7 14.45 -21.96 25.43
N ALA A 8 14.48 -23.29 25.42
CA ALA A 8 14.66 -24.10 26.62
C ALA A 8 15.84 -25.04 26.48
N ASP A 9 16.46 -25.42 27.60
CA ASP A 9 17.46 -26.48 27.64
C ASP A 9 16.81 -27.87 27.56
N PRO A 10 17.60 -28.96 27.42
CA PRO A 10 17.07 -30.34 27.38
C PRO A 10 16.28 -30.79 28.60
N THR A 11 16.39 -30.06 29.72
CA THR A 11 15.63 -30.35 30.94
C THR A 11 14.26 -29.65 31.00
N GLY A 12 14.00 -28.77 30.00
CA GLY A 12 12.78 -27.97 29.93
C GLY A 12 12.89 -26.60 30.64
N LYS A 13 14.05 -26.25 31.16
CA LYS A 13 14.28 -24.93 31.76
C LYS A 13 14.33 -23.86 30.68
N ILE A 14 13.51 -22.83 30.80
CA ILE A 14 13.48 -21.69 29.89
C ILE A 14 14.75 -20.88 30.04
N LEU A 15 15.51 -20.76 28.96
CA LEU A 15 16.73 -19.95 28.85
C LEU A 15 16.42 -18.54 28.31
N ASP A 16 15.45 -18.43 27.40
CA ASP A 16 15.05 -17.17 26.80
C ASP A 16 13.59 -17.23 26.34
N LYS A 17 12.94 -16.07 26.32
CA LYS A 17 11.55 -15.96 25.90
C LYS A 17 11.30 -14.58 25.27
N VAL A 18 10.61 -14.55 24.16
CA VAL A 18 10.18 -13.31 23.50
C VAL A 18 8.72 -13.44 23.03
N VAL A 19 7.95 -12.39 23.24
CA VAL A 19 6.63 -12.22 22.64
C VAL A 19 6.82 -11.48 21.34
N LEU A 20 6.45 -12.09 20.22
CA LEU A 20 6.58 -11.48 18.89
C LEU A 20 5.41 -10.52 18.64
N PRO A 21 5.67 -9.26 18.29
CA PRO A 21 4.65 -8.37 17.76
C PRO A 21 4.23 -8.81 16.35
N GLU A 22 3.31 -8.08 15.74
CA GLU A 22 3.07 -8.23 14.31
C GLU A 22 4.32 -7.73 13.55
N ILE A 23 4.92 -8.64 12.76
CA ILE A 23 6.14 -8.36 12.01
C ILE A 23 5.75 -8.29 10.52
N PRO A 24 5.87 -7.11 9.87
CA PRO A 24 5.60 -6.98 8.44
C PRO A 24 6.52 -7.86 7.59
N THR A 25 6.07 -8.19 6.38
CA THR A 25 6.88 -8.94 5.41
C THR A 25 8.18 -8.21 5.11
N ASN A 26 9.29 -8.96 5.01
CA ASN A 26 10.66 -8.46 4.82
C ASN A 26 11.23 -7.61 5.97
N VAL A 27 10.60 -7.66 7.14
CA VAL A 27 11.11 -7.05 8.37
C VAL A 27 11.51 -8.15 9.33
N SER A 28 12.55 -7.96 10.09
CA SER A 28 12.94 -8.84 11.19
C SER A 28 12.81 -8.15 12.54
N TYR A 29 12.71 -8.95 13.61
CA TYR A 29 12.57 -8.47 14.97
C TYR A 29 13.54 -9.21 15.88
N GLY A 30 14.36 -8.48 16.62
CA GLY A 30 15.41 -9.08 17.44
C GLY A 30 16.08 -8.11 18.38
N ARG A 31 17.05 -8.65 19.17
CA ARG A 31 17.85 -7.83 20.06
C ARG A 31 18.86 -6.99 19.30
N SER A 32 19.14 -5.80 19.82
CA SER A 32 20.21 -4.92 19.36
C SER A 32 21.47 -5.14 20.19
N ILE A 33 22.62 -4.84 19.59
CA ILE A 33 23.89 -4.87 20.29
C ILE A 33 24.08 -3.57 21.06
N GLY A 34 24.44 -3.71 22.34
CA GLY A 34 24.67 -2.57 23.21
C GLY A 34 23.43 -1.77 23.61
N ARG A 35 22.23 -2.26 23.29
CA ARG A 35 20.96 -1.67 23.71
C ARG A 35 20.05 -2.77 24.27
N GLU A 36 19.40 -2.49 25.37
CA GLU A 36 18.42 -3.40 25.94
C GLU A 36 17.11 -3.38 25.11
N GLY A 37 16.47 -4.54 24.97
CA GLY A 37 15.19 -4.70 24.32
C GLY A 37 15.25 -5.33 22.94
N PHE A 38 14.11 -5.34 22.30
CA PHE A 38 13.89 -5.87 20.97
C PHE A 38 13.46 -4.74 20.01
N PHE A 39 13.95 -4.83 18.79
CA PHE A 39 13.76 -3.80 17.77
C PHE A 39 13.41 -4.44 16.43
N TYR A 40 12.76 -3.69 15.58
CA TYR A 40 12.57 -4.05 14.18
C TYR A 40 13.79 -3.67 13.35
N TYR A 41 14.04 -4.43 12.29
CA TYR A 41 15.11 -4.23 11.31
C TYR A 41 14.59 -4.40 9.90
N ASP A 42 14.97 -3.51 8.99
CA ASP A 42 14.61 -3.62 7.56
C ASP A 42 15.36 -4.75 6.86
N THR A 43 16.51 -5.13 7.39
CA THR A 43 17.37 -6.18 6.84
C THR A 43 17.45 -7.35 7.80
N ALA A 44 17.06 -8.54 7.33
CA ALA A 44 17.27 -9.76 8.08
C ALA A 44 18.74 -10.17 8.03
N THR A 45 19.30 -10.54 9.19
CA THR A 45 20.72 -10.90 9.37
C THR A 45 20.89 -12.34 9.86
N ALA A 46 20.15 -13.29 9.26
CA ALA A 46 20.20 -14.70 9.67
C ALA A 46 21.64 -15.23 9.67
N GLY A 47 22.09 -15.79 10.81
CA GLY A 47 23.44 -16.30 11.01
C GLY A 47 24.53 -15.24 11.22
N ALA A 48 24.16 -13.97 11.30
CA ALA A 48 25.07 -12.86 11.56
C ALA A 48 24.51 -11.94 12.66
N GLN A 49 25.34 -11.01 13.09
CA GLN A 49 24.98 -10.02 14.10
C GLN A 49 24.01 -8.98 13.53
N ASN A 50 22.97 -8.61 14.30
CA ASN A 50 22.05 -7.54 13.90
C ASN A 50 22.78 -6.20 13.76
N GLY A 51 22.38 -5.43 12.74
CA GLY A 51 22.91 -4.08 12.50
C GLY A 51 22.41 -3.05 13.51
N ASN A 52 22.76 -1.78 13.25
CA ASN A 52 22.36 -0.66 14.11
C ASN A 52 21.11 0.08 13.60
N ASP A 53 20.65 -0.20 12.36
CA ASP A 53 19.49 0.43 11.74
C ASP A 53 18.20 -0.16 12.31
N THR A 54 17.86 0.28 13.52
CA THR A 54 16.71 -0.20 14.28
C THR A 54 15.60 0.80 14.31
N PHE A 55 14.36 0.29 14.39
CA PHE A 55 13.19 1.11 14.67
C PHE A 55 12.25 0.41 15.66
N LEU A 56 11.37 1.20 16.32
CA LEU A 56 10.51 0.71 17.39
C LEU A 56 9.18 0.15 16.88
N GLY A 57 8.77 0.55 15.69
CA GLY A 57 7.48 0.16 15.10
C GLY A 57 7.02 1.14 14.04
N TYR A 58 5.74 1.11 13.77
CA TYR A 58 5.07 1.97 12.81
C TYR A 58 4.07 2.87 13.55
N ALA A 59 3.80 4.04 13.02
CA ALA A 59 2.69 4.87 13.47
C ALA A 59 1.36 4.14 13.18
N ASP A 60 0.34 4.42 13.97
CA ASP A 60 -1.01 3.98 13.67
C ASP A 60 -1.50 4.67 12.38
N ALA A 61 -2.26 3.94 11.57
CA ALA A 61 -2.82 4.50 10.35
C ALA A 61 -4.01 5.42 10.67
N PRO A 62 -4.20 6.52 9.91
CA PRO A 62 -5.42 7.32 10.01
C PRO A 62 -6.64 6.48 9.63
N GLU A 63 -7.77 6.71 10.27
CA GLU A 63 -9.04 6.06 9.90
C GLU A 63 -9.93 7.06 9.16
N LEU A 64 -10.68 6.59 8.17
CA LEU A 64 -11.67 7.40 7.46
C LEU A 64 -12.84 7.74 8.36
N THR A 65 -13.28 9.01 8.36
CA THR A 65 -14.43 9.46 9.17
C THR A 65 -15.78 9.11 8.53
N LEU A 66 -15.79 8.82 7.24
CA LEU A 66 -16.96 8.38 6.49
C LEU A 66 -16.64 7.04 5.79
N GLN A 67 -17.58 6.12 5.82
CA GLN A 67 -17.44 4.82 5.16
C GLN A 67 -17.33 4.99 3.64
N PRO A 68 -16.31 4.41 2.97
CA PRO A 68 -16.25 4.36 1.52
C PRO A 68 -17.43 3.62 0.87
N GLY A 69 -17.65 3.82 -0.42
CA GLY A 69 -18.72 3.18 -1.16
C GLY A 69 -19.56 4.15 -1.97
N LYS A 70 -20.83 3.81 -2.21
CA LYS A 70 -21.76 4.61 -3.03
C LYS A 70 -22.32 5.80 -2.25
N HIS A 71 -22.18 6.98 -2.82
CA HIS A 71 -22.69 8.22 -2.26
C HIS A 71 -23.39 9.08 -3.33
N TYR A 72 -24.20 10.03 -2.91
CA TYR A 72 -24.97 10.93 -3.77
C TYR A 72 -24.86 12.37 -3.27
N GLY A 73 -24.94 13.32 -4.19
CA GLY A 73 -24.85 14.73 -3.89
C GLY A 73 -23.44 15.17 -3.45
N THR A 74 -23.35 16.05 -2.46
CA THR A 74 -22.08 16.52 -1.91
C THR A 74 -21.68 15.66 -0.73
N VAL A 75 -20.45 15.16 -0.74
CA VAL A 75 -19.88 14.34 0.33
C VAL A 75 -18.79 15.12 1.04
N THR A 76 -18.76 14.99 2.35
CA THR A 76 -17.71 15.51 3.22
C THR A 76 -17.12 14.34 4.01
N ALA A 77 -15.82 14.14 3.90
CA ALA A 77 -15.08 13.09 4.59
C ALA A 77 -13.77 13.66 5.16
N GLY A 78 -13.08 12.87 5.95
CA GLY A 78 -11.79 13.22 6.52
C GLY A 78 -11.15 12.00 7.17
N PHE A 79 -10.20 12.27 8.08
CA PHE A 79 -9.45 11.23 8.77
C PHE A 79 -9.37 11.52 10.26
N THR A 80 -9.24 10.46 11.06
CA THR A 80 -8.71 10.60 12.42
C THR A 80 -7.22 10.89 12.36
N ILE A 81 -6.71 11.67 13.31
CA ILE A 81 -5.28 11.96 13.41
C ILE A 81 -4.73 11.15 14.58
N PRO A 82 -3.89 10.12 14.33
CA PRO A 82 -3.26 9.35 15.41
C PRO A 82 -2.37 10.23 16.29
N ALA A 83 -2.29 9.89 17.57
CA ALA A 83 -1.50 10.67 18.52
C ALA A 83 -0.01 10.77 18.12
N ASN A 84 0.57 11.95 18.31
CA ASN A 84 1.98 12.23 18.01
C ASN A 84 2.37 11.98 16.53
N THR A 85 1.44 12.21 15.61
CA THR A 85 1.68 12.08 14.17
C THR A 85 1.25 13.34 13.42
N THR A 86 1.78 13.47 12.20
CA THR A 86 1.30 14.41 11.18
C THR A 86 0.72 13.59 10.04
N VAL A 87 -0.49 13.91 9.61
CA VAL A 87 -1.18 13.19 8.53
C VAL A 87 -1.09 13.97 7.23
N TYR A 88 -0.70 13.29 6.15
CA TYR A 88 -0.77 13.80 4.78
C TYR A 88 -1.73 12.96 3.98
N TYR A 89 -2.48 13.60 3.07
CA TYR A 89 -3.46 12.92 2.23
C TYR A 89 -3.38 13.35 0.77
N THR A 90 -3.91 12.51 -0.11
CA THR A 90 -4.07 12.75 -1.54
C THR A 90 -5.48 12.36 -1.99
N THR A 91 -5.91 12.93 -3.13
CA THR A 91 -7.23 12.66 -3.74
C THR A 91 -7.14 12.15 -5.17
N ASP A 92 -5.93 11.98 -5.68
CA ASP A 92 -5.62 11.60 -7.06
C ASP A 92 -5.11 10.16 -7.22
N GLY A 93 -5.13 9.38 -6.12
CA GLY A 93 -4.62 8.01 -6.08
C GLY A 93 -3.12 7.90 -5.82
N SER A 94 -2.38 9.02 -5.76
CA SER A 94 -0.95 8.99 -5.42
C SER A 94 -0.74 8.57 -3.97
N THR A 95 0.45 8.02 -3.68
CA THR A 95 0.83 7.64 -2.33
C THR A 95 1.17 8.88 -1.52
N PRO A 96 0.48 9.14 -0.39
CA PRO A 96 0.76 10.32 0.42
C PRO A 96 2.17 10.26 1.02
N THR A 97 2.94 11.32 0.78
CA THR A 97 4.24 11.60 1.39
C THR A 97 4.24 13.02 1.93
N GLN A 98 5.27 13.39 2.69
CA GLN A 98 5.42 14.75 3.18
C GLN A 98 5.66 15.77 2.03
N ASP A 99 6.20 15.29 0.90
CA ASP A 99 6.48 16.11 -0.29
C ASP A 99 5.33 16.07 -1.32
N LYS A 100 4.59 14.94 -1.37
CA LYS A 100 3.48 14.70 -2.30
C LYS A 100 2.19 14.46 -1.53
N GLY A 101 1.65 15.46 -0.91
CA GLY A 101 0.40 15.33 -0.16
C GLY A 101 -0.03 16.64 0.45
N CYS A 102 -1.31 16.76 0.70
CA CYS A 102 -1.86 17.87 1.46
C CYS A 102 -1.77 17.56 2.96
N LEU A 103 -1.30 18.52 3.76
CA LEU A 103 -1.32 18.40 5.21
C LEU A 103 -2.77 18.34 5.69
N TYR A 104 -3.07 17.32 6.48
CA TYR A 104 -4.38 17.18 7.12
C TYR A 104 -4.32 17.64 8.58
N THR A 105 -5.11 18.65 8.92
CA THR A 105 -5.20 19.24 10.26
C THR A 105 -6.60 19.12 10.88
N GLY A 106 -7.44 18.24 10.31
CA GLY A 106 -8.83 18.05 10.74
C GLY A 106 -9.86 18.80 9.90
N GLN A 107 -9.45 19.41 8.78
CA GLN A 107 -10.36 20.09 7.86
C GLN A 107 -11.25 19.12 7.09
N ASP A 108 -12.46 19.55 6.78
CA ASP A 108 -13.38 18.82 5.91
C ASP A 108 -12.83 18.75 4.48
N ILE A 109 -12.88 17.55 3.89
CA ILE A 109 -12.57 17.31 2.48
C ILE A 109 -13.89 17.06 1.76
N THR A 110 -14.31 18.05 0.95
CA THR A 110 -15.60 18.01 0.27
C THR A 110 -15.43 17.75 -1.22
N PHE A 111 -16.25 16.85 -1.77
CA PHE A 111 -16.23 16.50 -3.19
C PHE A 111 -17.62 16.09 -3.70
N THR A 112 -17.83 16.22 -5.02
CA THR A 112 -19.08 15.93 -5.72
C THR A 112 -18.90 14.92 -6.85
N HIS A 113 -17.70 14.40 -7.04
CA HIS A 113 -17.34 13.41 -8.06
C HIS A 113 -16.61 12.23 -7.41
N THR A 114 -16.58 11.10 -8.08
CA THR A 114 -15.87 9.92 -7.58
C THR A 114 -14.44 10.27 -7.20
N THR A 115 -14.10 10.03 -5.94
CA THR A 115 -12.83 10.44 -5.34
C THR A 115 -12.26 9.30 -4.50
N THR A 116 -10.98 9.02 -4.65
CA THR A 116 -10.25 8.11 -3.77
C THR A 116 -9.43 8.94 -2.80
N LEU A 117 -9.76 8.86 -1.52
CA LEU A 117 -8.96 9.46 -0.45
C LEU A 117 -7.89 8.47 -0.01
N ARG A 118 -6.65 8.94 0.04
CA ARG A 118 -5.53 8.19 0.63
C ARG A 118 -4.86 9.04 1.69
N ALA A 119 -4.50 8.43 2.82
CA ALA A 119 -3.80 9.15 3.89
C ALA A 119 -2.74 8.28 4.55
N ARG A 120 -1.71 8.93 5.08
CA ARG A 120 -0.61 8.30 5.80
C ARG A 120 -0.18 9.17 6.97
N ALA A 121 0.06 8.55 8.12
CA ALA A 121 0.56 9.21 9.31
C ALA A 121 2.09 9.10 9.42
N PHE A 122 2.72 10.21 9.74
CA PHE A 122 4.17 10.35 9.93
C PHE A 122 4.43 10.67 11.40
N PRO A 123 5.14 9.81 12.13
CA PRO A 123 5.34 9.98 13.56
C PRO A 123 6.32 11.11 13.86
N ALA A 124 6.08 11.83 14.95
CA ALA A 124 7.02 12.83 15.47
C ALA A 124 8.29 12.21 16.01
N ASN A 125 8.23 10.98 16.53
CA ASN A 125 9.39 10.23 16.98
C ASN A 125 10.08 9.52 15.80
N PRO A 126 11.31 9.88 15.43
CA PRO A 126 12.03 9.33 14.28
C PRO A 126 12.39 7.84 14.42
N LEU A 127 12.25 7.28 15.62
CA LEU A 127 12.44 5.84 15.85
C LEU A 127 11.23 5.01 15.39
N TYR A 128 10.12 5.63 15.05
CA TYR A 128 8.97 4.95 14.41
C TYR A 128 8.94 5.28 12.93
N LYS A 129 8.44 4.36 12.13
CA LYS A 129 8.18 4.55 10.70
C LYS A 129 6.78 5.08 10.46
N ALA A 130 6.57 5.67 9.30
CA ALA A 130 5.25 6.08 8.85
C ALA A 130 4.30 4.89 8.81
N SER A 131 3.01 5.15 9.00
CA SER A 131 1.95 4.14 8.96
C SER A 131 1.83 3.47 7.60
N THR A 132 1.03 2.42 7.51
CA THR A 132 0.43 1.98 6.25
C THR A 132 -0.47 3.08 5.69
N VAL A 133 -0.77 3.01 4.39
CA VAL A 133 -1.67 3.95 3.73
C VAL A 133 -3.11 3.50 3.92
N THR A 134 -3.94 4.36 4.50
CA THR A 134 -5.40 4.20 4.48
C THR A 134 -5.92 4.65 3.13
N THR A 135 -6.78 3.85 2.51
CA THR A 135 -7.37 4.13 1.19
C THR A 135 -8.87 3.89 1.26
N GLY A 136 -9.65 4.80 0.68
CA GLY A 136 -11.10 4.64 0.54
C GLY A 136 -11.63 5.38 -0.66
N THR A 137 -12.45 4.69 -1.48
CA THR A 137 -13.05 5.23 -2.70
C THR A 137 -14.53 5.55 -2.46
N TYR A 138 -14.87 6.80 -2.72
CA TYR A 138 -16.24 7.33 -2.68
C TYR A 138 -16.78 7.40 -4.10
N LEU A 139 -17.70 6.49 -4.43
CA LEU A 139 -18.32 6.34 -5.74
C LEU A 139 -19.52 7.26 -5.83
N MET A 140 -19.37 8.38 -6.51
CA MET A 140 -20.41 9.41 -6.60
C MET A 140 -21.34 9.14 -7.77
N GLU A 141 -22.67 9.35 -7.54
CA GLU A 141 -23.71 9.26 -8.57
C GLU A 141 -23.65 7.95 -9.39
N THR A 142 -23.35 6.82 -8.72
CA THR A 142 -23.15 5.54 -9.38
C THR A 142 -24.45 4.73 -9.40
N TYR A 143 -25.02 4.55 -10.58
CA TYR A 143 -26.29 3.83 -10.81
C TYR A 143 -26.09 2.41 -11.35
N TYR A 144 -24.88 1.86 -11.31
CA TYR A 144 -24.61 0.51 -11.79
C TYR A 144 -25.32 -0.52 -10.93
N THR A 145 -25.92 -1.51 -11.62
CA THR A 145 -26.59 -2.67 -11.02
C THR A 145 -25.68 -3.90 -10.93
N THR A 146 -24.41 -3.72 -11.22
CA THR A 146 -23.37 -4.76 -11.11
C THR A 146 -22.41 -4.42 -9.97
N PRO A 147 -21.73 -5.41 -9.41
CA PRO A 147 -20.63 -5.17 -8.48
C PRO A 147 -19.55 -4.29 -9.09
N ILE A 148 -18.85 -3.53 -8.24
CA ILE A 148 -17.82 -2.58 -8.65
C ILE A 148 -16.49 -2.99 -8.02
N VAL A 149 -15.44 -3.05 -8.85
CA VAL A 149 -14.06 -3.19 -8.41
C VAL A 149 -13.35 -1.86 -8.59
N CYS A 150 -12.87 -1.28 -7.50
CA CYS A 150 -12.01 -0.11 -7.51
C CYS A 150 -10.57 -0.57 -7.36
N ILE A 151 -9.69 -0.12 -8.25
CA ILE A 151 -8.27 -0.42 -8.20
C ILE A 151 -7.52 0.91 -8.16
N THR A 152 -6.84 1.16 -7.05
CA THR A 152 -6.01 2.34 -6.86
C THR A 152 -4.55 1.95 -6.96
N VAL A 153 -3.83 2.63 -7.83
CA VAL A 153 -2.38 2.50 -8.02
C VAL A 153 -1.80 3.90 -8.12
N ASP A 154 -0.62 4.10 -7.55
CA ASP A 154 0.06 5.39 -7.68
C ASP A 154 0.24 5.74 -9.17
N PRO A 155 -0.17 6.95 -9.63
CA PRO A 155 -0.03 7.37 -11.02
C PRO A 155 1.40 7.26 -11.55
N ASP A 156 2.43 7.48 -10.72
CA ASP A 156 3.82 7.31 -11.12
C ASP A 156 4.13 5.84 -11.46
N GLU A 157 3.56 4.88 -10.74
CA GLU A 157 3.73 3.45 -11.04
C GLU A 157 3.04 3.05 -12.36
N LEU A 158 2.03 3.79 -12.79
CA LEU A 158 1.30 3.55 -14.03
C LEU A 158 1.94 4.23 -15.24
N TRP A 159 2.30 5.51 -15.12
CA TRP A 159 2.54 6.39 -16.26
C TRP A 159 3.97 6.96 -16.37
N ASN A 160 4.84 6.68 -15.39
CA ASN A 160 6.22 7.14 -15.44
C ASN A 160 6.90 6.73 -16.77
N GLU A 161 7.53 7.66 -17.46
CA GLU A 161 8.12 7.44 -18.79
C GLU A 161 9.34 6.50 -18.78
N GLU A 162 9.95 6.25 -17.63
CA GLU A 162 11.11 5.37 -17.48
C GLU A 162 10.73 3.93 -17.12
N ASN A 163 9.68 3.74 -16.30
CA ASN A 163 9.35 2.43 -15.74
C ASN A 163 7.86 2.17 -15.51
N GLY A 164 6.97 3.10 -15.90
CA GLY A 164 5.53 2.99 -15.67
C GLY A 164 4.91 1.76 -16.32
N MET A 165 4.02 1.11 -15.60
CA MET A 165 3.39 -0.15 -16.01
C MET A 165 2.58 -0.02 -17.30
N LEU A 166 2.00 1.14 -17.59
CA LEU A 166 1.17 1.42 -18.78
C LEU A 166 1.87 2.34 -19.79
N ALA A 167 3.02 2.90 -19.44
CA ALA A 167 3.74 3.86 -20.27
C ALA A 167 4.25 3.21 -21.56
N ALA A 168 4.01 3.84 -22.69
CA ALA A 168 4.57 3.42 -23.96
C ALA A 168 6.06 3.78 -24.07
N GLY A 169 6.44 4.93 -23.52
CA GLY A 169 7.77 5.53 -23.59
C GLY A 169 7.99 6.33 -24.88
N PRO A 170 8.99 7.22 -24.90
CA PRO A 170 9.26 8.11 -26.03
C PRO A 170 9.83 7.39 -27.24
N ASN A 171 10.42 6.21 -27.07
CA ASN A 171 11.16 5.47 -28.12
C ASN A 171 10.36 4.30 -28.70
N ILE A 172 9.02 4.32 -28.60
CA ILE A 172 8.17 3.27 -29.14
C ILE A 172 8.35 3.12 -30.65
N ASP A 173 8.63 1.90 -31.11
CA ASP A 173 8.71 1.54 -32.53
C ASP A 173 7.50 0.67 -32.93
N LYS A 174 6.67 1.20 -33.81
CA LYS A 174 5.48 0.54 -34.37
C LYS A 174 5.68 0.05 -35.82
N SER A 175 6.85 0.26 -36.41
CA SER A 175 7.11 0.01 -37.82
C SER A 175 6.91 -1.45 -38.27
N GLY A 176 7.14 -2.40 -37.35
CA GLY A 176 6.96 -3.83 -37.59
C GLY A 176 5.57 -4.38 -37.25
N GLY A 177 4.62 -3.54 -36.88
CA GLY A 177 3.33 -3.99 -36.34
C GLY A 177 3.47 -4.56 -34.93
N ILE A 178 2.48 -5.33 -34.49
CA ILE A 178 2.48 -5.99 -33.17
C ILE A 178 3.40 -7.24 -33.21
N PRO A 179 4.30 -7.44 -32.23
CA PRO A 179 4.50 -6.67 -31.01
C PRO A 179 5.34 -5.38 -31.24
N PHE A 180 4.91 -4.28 -30.63
CA PHE A 180 5.67 -3.04 -30.67
C PHE A 180 6.99 -3.19 -29.92
N LYS A 181 8.04 -2.52 -30.44
CA LYS A 181 9.37 -2.55 -29.84
C LYS A 181 9.63 -1.33 -28.96
N ASN A 182 10.62 -1.43 -28.10
CA ASN A 182 11.11 -0.35 -27.24
C ASN A 182 10.04 0.27 -26.32
N THR A 183 9.02 -0.47 -25.94
CA THR A 183 7.97 0.02 -25.05
C THR A 183 8.31 -0.22 -23.58
N ILE A 184 8.02 0.76 -22.73
CA ILE A 184 8.22 0.68 -21.28
C ILE A 184 7.35 -0.39 -20.68
N TYR A 185 6.06 -0.45 -21.04
CA TYR A 185 5.14 -1.47 -20.51
C TYR A 185 5.55 -2.91 -20.85
N ARG A 186 6.27 -3.17 -21.97
CA ARG A 186 6.81 -4.51 -22.25
C ARG A 186 7.98 -4.87 -21.37
N LYS A 187 8.80 -3.91 -21.02
CA LYS A 187 9.99 -4.10 -20.18
C LYS A 187 9.61 -4.23 -18.72
N TYR A 188 8.75 -3.37 -18.22
CA TYR A 188 8.47 -3.24 -16.78
C TYR A 188 7.04 -3.60 -16.38
N GLY A 189 6.07 -3.62 -17.30
CA GLY A 189 4.64 -3.77 -16.97
C GLY A 189 4.27 -5.08 -16.27
N LYS A 190 5.05 -6.14 -16.46
CA LYS A 190 4.83 -7.43 -15.76
C LYS A 190 5.43 -7.47 -14.36
N THR A 191 6.28 -6.52 -14.00
CA THR A 191 6.82 -6.39 -12.64
C THR A 191 5.69 -5.99 -11.70
N PRO A 192 5.45 -6.74 -10.62
CA PRO A 192 4.39 -6.41 -9.68
C PRO A 192 4.59 -5.06 -9.02
N ARG A 193 3.53 -4.26 -8.98
CA ARG A 193 3.45 -2.97 -8.28
C ARG A 193 2.51 -3.08 -7.10
N GLU A 194 2.70 -2.21 -6.13
CA GLU A 194 1.73 -2.03 -5.07
C GLU A 194 0.47 -1.35 -5.61
N GLY A 195 -0.68 -1.88 -5.23
CA GLY A 195 -1.99 -1.30 -5.49
C GLY A 195 -2.93 -1.57 -4.34
N TYR A 196 -4.10 -1.01 -4.41
CA TYR A 196 -5.17 -1.24 -3.45
C TYR A 196 -6.44 -1.63 -4.19
N MET A 197 -7.17 -2.63 -3.67
CA MET A 197 -8.41 -3.11 -4.26
C MET A 197 -9.54 -2.99 -3.26
N GLU A 198 -10.63 -2.39 -3.73
CA GLU A 198 -11.91 -2.38 -3.04
C GLU A 198 -12.95 -3.06 -3.94
N TYR A 199 -13.78 -3.90 -3.35
CA TYR A 199 -14.88 -4.55 -4.05
C TYR A 199 -16.18 -4.22 -3.33
N TYR A 200 -17.11 -3.67 -4.09
CA TYR A 200 -18.44 -3.29 -3.63
C TYR A 200 -19.50 -4.14 -4.34
N ASP A 201 -20.40 -4.72 -3.56
CA ASP A 201 -21.56 -5.43 -4.12
C ASP A 201 -22.58 -4.45 -4.74
N VAL A 202 -23.61 -4.99 -5.36
CA VAL A 202 -24.64 -4.21 -6.06
C VAL A 202 -25.36 -3.20 -5.16
N ASP A 203 -25.50 -3.52 -3.88
CA ASP A 203 -26.11 -2.64 -2.86
C ASP A 203 -25.15 -1.57 -2.33
N GLY A 204 -23.85 -1.61 -2.70
CA GLY A 204 -22.83 -0.72 -2.23
C GLY A 204 -22.07 -1.21 -0.99
N THR A 205 -22.36 -2.41 -0.49
CA THR A 205 -21.63 -3.01 0.63
C THR A 205 -20.19 -3.31 0.21
N GLN A 206 -19.21 -2.82 0.98
CA GLN A 206 -17.81 -3.13 0.77
C GLN A 206 -17.48 -4.53 1.29
N LEU A 207 -17.16 -5.45 0.39
CA LEU A 207 -16.82 -6.84 0.73
C LEU A 207 -15.31 -7.09 0.80
N ILE A 208 -14.51 -6.32 0.05
CA ILE A 208 -13.04 -6.42 0.05
C ILE A 208 -12.47 -5.01 0.11
N SER A 209 -11.43 -4.85 0.94
CA SER A 209 -10.63 -3.63 1.06
C SER A 209 -9.23 -4.05 1.51
N GLN A 210 -8.28 -4.11 0.55
CA GLN A 210 -6.94 -4.62 0.84
C GLN A 210 -5.88 -4.18 -0.15
N GLY A 211 -4.64 -4.19 0.29
CA GLY A 211 -3.48 -4.06 -0.59
C GLY A 211 -3.34 -5.25 -1.53
N ILE A 212 -2.87 -5.02 -2.75
CA ILE A 212 -2.64 -6.04 -3.78
C ILE A 212 -1.32 -5.81 -4.51
N ALA A 213 -0.84 -6.86 -5.16
CA ALA A 213 0.16 -6.75 -6.22
C ALA A 213 -0.57 -6.70 -7.57
N ILE A 214 -0.28 -5.68 -8.37
CA ILE A 214 -0.81 -5.52 -9.72
C ILE A 214 0.31 -5.54 -10.76
N GLY A 215 0.07 -6.13 -11.92
CA GLY A 215 0.99 -6.14 -13.06
C GLY A 215 0.28 -6.54 -14.33
N LEU A 216 0.89 -6.25 -15.47
CA LEU A 216 0.34 -6.66 -16.76
C LEU A 216 0.50 -8.16 -17.00
N ILE A 217 -0.41 -8.72 -17.78
CA ILE A 217 -0.37 -10.10 -18.26
C ILE A 217 -0.62 -10.13 -19.77
N GLY A 218 -0.04 -11.10 -20.45
CA GLY A 218 -0.20 -11.28 -21.88
C GLY A 218 1.11 -11.12 -22.64
N ASN A 219 1.00 -11.12 -23.96
CA ASN A 219 2.12 -10.88 -24.90
C ASN A 219 1.65 -9.90 -25.97
N TYR A 220 0.94 -10.36 -27.00
CA TYR A 220 0.36 -9.48 -28.02
C TYR A 220 -0.68 -8.51 -27.46
N SER A 221 -1.47 -8.96 -26.48
CA SER A 221 -2.47 -8.13 -25.79
C SER A 221 -1.89 -6.93 -25.05
N LEU A 222 -0.58 -6.92 -24.79
CA LEU A 222 0.09 -5.75 -24.20
C LEU A 222 0.08 -4.52 -25.12
N ASP A 223 -0.05 -4.73 -26.42
CA ASP A 223 -0.06 -3.63 -27.40
C ASP A 223 -1.50 -3.15 -27.73
N MET A 224 -2.49 -3.83 -27.18
CA MET A 224 -3.88 -3.40 -27.32
C MET A 224 -4.15 -2.17 -26.43
N PRO A 225 -5.09 -1.29 -26.82
CA PRO A 225 -5.45 -0.11 -26.01
C PRO A 225 -5.85 -0.51 -24.57
N GLN A 226 -6.65 -1.56 -24.44
CA GLN A 226 -7.03 -2.13 -23.16
C GLN A 226 -6.12 -3.33 -22.83
N LYS A 227 -5.28 -3.14 -21.81
CA LYS A 227 -4.32 -4.15 -21.36
C LYS A 227 -4.92 -5.04 -20.28
N SER A 228 -4.61 -6.33 -20.34
CA SER A 228 -5.00 -7.27 -19.28
C SER A 228 -4.07 -7.13 -18.07
N MET A 229 -4.67 -7.07 -16.90
CA MET A 229 -3.97 -6.94 -15.62
C MET A 229 -4.13 -8.21 -14.79
N LYS A 230 -3.12 -8.50 -13.98
CA LYS A 230 -3.13 -9.56 -12.99
C LYS A 230 -3.07 -8.97 -11.60
N LEU A 231 -4.06 -9.30 -10.78
CA LEU A 231 -4.14 -8.93 -9.38
C LEU A 231 -3.75 -10.14 -8.53
N ARG A 232 -3.01 -9.89 -7.45
CA ARG A 232 -2.62 -10.93 -6.49
C ARG A 232 -2.69 -10.37 -5.08
N ALA A 233 -3.35 -11.09 -4.19
CA ALA A 233 -3.20 -10.89 -2.76
C ALA A 233 -1.77 -11.30 -2.36
N LYS A 234 -1.05 -10.42 -1.69
CA LYS A 234 0.29 -10.68 -1.16
C LYS A 234 0.45 -10.02 0.20
N SER A 235 0.98 -10.78 1.16
CA SER A 235 1.28 -10.28 2.50
C SER A 235 2.21 -9.06 2.51
N LEU A 236 3.09 -8.93 1.50
CA LEU A 236 3.95 -7.75 1.31
C LEU A 236 3.15 -6.44 1.20
N TYR A 237 1.93 -6.49 0.69
CA TYR A 237 1.05 -5.32 0.49
C TYR A 237 -0.17 -5.33 1.42
N GLY A 238 -0.07 -6.04 2.55
CA GLY A 238 -1.11 -6.07 3.58
C GLY A 238 -2.26 -7.05 3.33
N SER A 239 -2.20 -7.88 2.27
CA SER A 239 -3.17 -8.96 2.07
C SER A 239 -2.82 -10.16 2.95
N LYS A 240 -3.82 -10.78 3.54
CA LYS A 240 -3.70 -12.03 4.32
C LYS A 240 -4.36 -13.18 3.60
#